data_5f6f1b3de48e4d8ced2a4c15886e909e
#
_entry.id   5f6f1b3de48e4d8ced2a4c15886e909e
#
_cell.length_a   1.000
_cell.length_b   1.000
_cell.length_c   1.000
_cell.angle_alpha   90.00
_cell.angle_beta   90.00
_cell.angle_gamma   90.00
#
_symmetry.space_group_name_H-M   'P 1'
#
loop_
_entity.id
_entity.type
_entity.pdbx_description
1 polymer ?
#
loop_
_entity_poly.entity_id
_entity_poly.type
_entity_poly.pdbx_seq_one_letter_code
_entity_poly.pdbx_strand_id
1 'polypeptide(L)'
;ISSAKNKMEEISFGCCKTIDDYKIYLQKYPAGKYKDEARKNVADEVYWKNCITSDTRSEYRNYLAQFPNGRHRTEAQQKIDGVDWSNILSWGFIIAGIIILTIVLSNN
;
A
#
# COMPACT_ATOMS: atom_id res chain seq x y z
N ILE A 1 24.91 -19.46 19.48
CA ILE A 1 23.58 -19.39 20.09
C ILE A 1 22.92 -18.06 19.74
N SER A 2 23.63 -16.94 19.86
CA SER A 2 23.08 -15.63 19.50
C SER A 2 22.80 -15.51 18.00
N SER A 3 23.62 -16.12 17.15
CA SER A 3 23.39 -16.07 15.70
C SER A 3 22.17 -16.88 15.26
N ALA A 4 21.90 -18.02 15.91
CA ALA A 4 20.71 -18.81 15.65
C ALA A 4 19.45 -18.07 16.08
N LYS A 5 19.50 -17.43 17.26
CA LYS A 5 18.38 -16.62 17.77
C LYS A 5 18.10 -15.42 16.86
N ASN A 6 19.15 -14.73 16.40
CA ASN A 6 19.03 -13.60 15.48
C ASN A 6 18.42 -14.03 14.14
N LYS A 7 18.82 -15.21 13.66
CA LYS A 7 18.29 -15.72 12.41
C LYS A 7 16.83 -16.13 12.53
N MET A 8 16.43 -16.69 13.65
CA MET A 8 15.01 -17.00 13.92
C MET A 8 14.16 -15.74 13.98
N GLU A 9 14.68 -14.69 14.63
CA GLU A 9 14.03 -13.39 14.67
C GLU A 9 13.88 -12.80 13.26
N GLU A 10 14.95 -12.84 12.46
CA GLU A 10 14.95 -12.34 11.09
C GLU A 10 13.91 -13.07 10.23
N ILE A 11 13.84 -14.39 10.34
CA ILE A 11 12.84 -15.19 9.63
C ILE A 11 11.44 -14.84 10.09
N SER A 12 11.25 -14.72 11.41
CA SER A 12 9.95 -14.37 11.98
C SER A 12 9.46 -13.01 11.48
N PHE A 13 10.35 -12.01 11.44
CA PHE A 13 10.03 -10.70 10.90
C PHE A 13 9.76 -10.74 9.39
N GLY A 14 10.57 -11.48 8.65
CA GLY A 14 10.45 -11.59 7.21
C GLY A 14 9.15 -12.24 6.76
N CYS A 15 8.53 -13.06 7.62
CA CYS A 15 7.25 -13.70 7.33
C CYS A 15 6.05 -12.83 7.68
N CYS A 16 6.26 -11.69 8.34
CA CYS A 16 5.17 -10.79 8.74
C CYS A 16 4.56 -10.11 7.53
N LYS A 17 3.24 -10.20 7.40
CA LYS A 17 2.48 -9.57 6.31
C LYS A 17 1.28 -8.79 6.82
N THR A 18 0.67 -9.25 7.90
CA THR A 18 -0.54 -8.64 8.46
C THR A 18 -0.24 -7.93 9.77
N ILE A 19 -1.20 -7.12 10.23
CA ILE A 19 -1.11 -6.46 11.55
C ILE A 19 -0.89 -7.50 12.64
N ASP A 20 -1.62 -8.61 12.59
CA ASP A 20 -1.52 -9.66 13.60
C ASP A 20 -0.14 -10.31 13.60
N ASP A 21 0.44 -10.53 12.42
CA ASP A 21 1.80 -11.06 12.30
C ASP A 21 2.83 -10.17 13.00
N TYR A 22 2.75 -8.86 12.78
CA TYR A 22 3.66 -7.90 13.42
C TYR A 22 3.44 -7.83 14.93
N LYS A 23 2.19 -7.92 15.38
CA LYS A 23 1.88 -7.95 16.80
C LYS A 23 2.46 -9.18 17.48
N ILE A 24 2.34 -10.34 16.83
CA ILE A 24 2.94 -11.59 17.33
C ILE A 24 4.46 -11.45 17.39
N TYR A 25 5.08 -10.90 16.35
CA TYR A 25 6.52 -10.63 16.35
C TYR A 25 6.91 -9.74 17.54
N LEU A 26 6.17 -8.65 17.78
CA LEU A 26 6.46 -7.72 18.87
C LEU A 26 6.28 -8.36 20.26
N GLN A 27 5.32 -9.28 20.40
CA GLN A 27 5.16 -10.03 21.65
C GLN A 27 6.33 -10.98 21.89
N LYS A 28 6.80 -11.61 20.83
CA LYS A 28 7.88 -12.59 20.92
C LYS A 28 9.25 -11.91 21.07
N TYR A 29 9.43 -10.77 20.43
CA TYR A 29 10.70 -10.03 20.42
C TYR A 29 10.47 -8.56 20.80
N PRO A 30 10.06 -8.25 22.05
CA PRO A 30 9.72 -6.87 22.43
C PRO A 30 10.91 -5.90 22.37
N ALA A 31 12.13 -6.41 22.45
CA ALA A 31 13.35 -5.61 22.29
C ALA A 31 14.13 -6.04 21.04
N GLY A 32 13.43 -6.59 20.05
CA GLY A 32 14.05 -7.13 18.85
C GLY A 32 14.65 -6.06 17.93
N LYS A 33 15.50 -6.52 17.03
CA LYS A 33 16.20 -5.67 16.07
C LYS A 33 15.21 -4.92 15.16
N TYR A 34 14.07 -5.53 14.84
CA TYR A 34 13.08 -4.98 13.91
C TYR A 34 11.85 -4.42 14.62
N LYS A 35 11.93 -4.18 15.93
CA LYS A 35 10.77 -3.71 16.72
C LYS A 35 10.22 -2.38 16.21
N ASP A 36 11.09 -1.43 15.86
CA ASP A 36 10.67 -0.10 15.43
C ASP A 36 10.02 -0.19 14.04
N GLU A 37 10.60 -0.99 13.15
CA GLU A 37 10.05 -1.22 11.82
C GLU A 37 8.71 -1.96 11.90
N ALA A 38 8.60 -2.95 12.79
CA ALA A 38 7.35 -3.66 13.00
C ALA A 38 6.25 -2.73 13.51
N ARG A 39 6.57 -1.86 14.47
CA ARG A 39 5.63 -0.85 14.99
C ARG A 39 5.20 0.12 13.91
N LYS A 40 6.14 0.56 13.07
CA LYS A 40 5.87 1.44 11.95
C LYS A 40 4.92 0.78 10.95
N ASN A 41 5.14 -0.51 10.66
CA ASN A 41 4.29 -1.26 9.74
C ASN A 41 2.89 -1.47 10.31
N VAL A 42 2.77 -1.70 11.61
CA VAL A 42 1.45 -1.77 12.27
C VAL A 42 0.73 -0.43 12.15
N ALA A 43 1.42 0.68 12.43
CA ALA A 43 0.82 2.01 12.34
C ALA A 43 0.37 2.32 10.91
N ASP A 44 1.17 1.96 9.92
CA ASP A 44 0.84 2.11 8.50
C ASP A 44 -0.44 1.36 8.15
N GLU A 45 -0.51 0.08 8.51
CA GLU A 45 -1.67 -0.75 8.20
C GLU A 45 -2.94 -0.28 8.93
N VAL A 46 -2.81 0.12 10.20
CA VAL A 46 -3.95 0.64 10.96
C VAL A 46 -4.46 1.93 10.34
N TYR A 47 -3.55 2.84 9.98
CA TYR A 47 -3.94 4.10 9.34
C TYR A 47 -4.62 3.85 8.00
N TRP A 48 -4.04 2.95 7.20
CA TRP A 48 -4.62 2.58 5.90
C TRP A 48 -6.01 1.99 6.04
N LYS A 49 -6.21 1.12 7.01
CA LYS A 49 -7.52 0.51 7.28
C LYS A 49 -8.58 1.58 7.59
N ASN A 50 -8.19 2.60 8.37
CA ASN A 50 -9.07 3.73 8.67
C ASN A 50 -9.37 4.56 7.42
N CYS A 51 -8.37 4.76 6.55
CA CYS A 51 -8.56 5.47 5.30
C CYS A 51 -9.57 4.77 4.39
N ILE A 52 -9.48 3.45 4.27
CA ILE A 52 -10.41 2.66 3.47
C ILE A 52 -11.82 2.78 4.01
N THR A 53 -11.97 2.75 5.33
CA THR A 53 -13.27 2.87 5.99
C THR A 53 -13.91 4.22 5.72
N SER A 54 -13.14 5.31 5.82
CA SER A 54 -13.62 6.67 5.55
C SER A 54 -13.80 6.93 4.05
N ASP A 55 -12.89 6.38 3.25
CA ASP A 55 -12.88 6.46 1.78
C ASP A 55 -13.04 7.90 1.26
N THR A 56 -12.26 8.82 1.82
CA THR A 56 -12.23 10.23 1.40
C THR A 56 -10.85 10.61 0.89
N ARG A 57 -10.81 11.53 -0.09
CA ARG A 57 -9.54 12.04 -0.62
C ARG A 57 -8.68 12.67 0.47
N SER A 58 -9.31 13.37 1.41
CA SER A 58 -8.64 14.02 2.53
C SER A 58 -7.87 12.99 3.37
N GLU A 59 -8.50 11.87 3.69
CA GLU A 59 -7.86 10.81 4.47
C GLU A 59 -6.70 10.17 3.72
N TYR A 60 -6.84 9.93 2.42
CA TYR A 60 -5.77 9.37 1.61
C TYR A 60 -4.58 10.34 1.50
N ARG A 61 -4.84 11.64 1.41
CA ARG A 61 -3.78 12.66 1.45
C ARG A 61 -3.06 12.67 2.80
N ASN A 62 -3.82 12.55 3.89
CA ASN A 62 -3.26 12.47 5.23
C ASN A 62 -2.37 11.23 5.37
N TYR A 63 -2.80 10.09 4.80
CA TYR A 63 -1.99 8.88 4.78
C TYR A 63 -0.65 9.14 4.09
N LEU A 64 -0.65 9.75 2.91
CA LEU A 64 0.58 10.05 2.17
C LEU A 64 1.49 11.04 2.91
N ALA A 65 0.90 11.98 3.66
CA ALA A 65 1.66 12.92 4.47
C ALA A 65 2.37 12.22 5.63
N GLN A 66 1.70 11.25 6.25
CA GLN A 66 2.24 10.49 7.38
C GLN A 66 3.19 9.37 6.92
N PHE A 67 2.89 8.73 5.82
CA PHE A 67 3.62 7.58 5.30
C PHE A 67 3.98 7.81 3.83
N PRO A 68 4.90 8.74 3.53
CA PRO A 68 5.26 9.05 2.13
C PRO A 68 5.85 7.86 1.38
N ASN A 69 6.45 6.91 2.10
CA ASN A 69 6.97 5.66 1.54
C ASN A 69 6.18 4.46 2.07
N GLY A 70 4.92 4.68 2.43
CA GLY A 70 4.07 3.65 2.99
C GLY A 70 3.76 2.53 2.02
N ARG A 71 3.32 1.40 2.57
CA ARG A 71 3.02 0.19 1.79
C ARG A 71 1.87 0.40 0.81
N HIS A 72 1.00 1.35 1.08
CA HIS A 72 -0.20 1.63 0.29
C HIS A 72 -0.15 2.98 -0.42
N ARG A 73 1.06 3.55 -0.60
CA ARG A 73 1.21 4.88 -1.21
C ARG A 73 0.63 4.93 -2.63
N THR A 74 0.85 3.89 -3.41
CA THR A 74 0.36 3.83 -4.79
C THR A 74 -1.16 3.78 -4.81
N GLU A 75 -1.75 2.94 -3.96
CA GLU A 75 -3.20 2.85 -3.84
C GLU A 75 -3.81 4.17 -3.37
N ALA A 76 -3.18 4.82 -2.38
CA ALA A 76 -3.63 6.11 -1.88
C ALA A 76 -3.61 7.16 -2.97
N GLN A 77 -2.54 7.21 -3.77
CA GLN A 77 -2.42 8.16 -4.86
C GLN A 77 -3.51 7.93 -5.92
N GLN A 78 -3.78 6.67 -6.23
CA GLN A 78 -4.85 6.30 -7.17
C GLN A 78 -6.23 6.77 -6.65
N LYS A 79 -6.47 6.62 -5.36
CA LYS A 79 -7.72 7.06 -4.75
C LYS A 79 -7.86 8.58 -4.77
N ILE A 80 -6.76 9.31 -4.55
CA ILE A 80 -6.76 10.77 -4.62
C ILE A 80 -7.05 11.24 -6.04
N ASP A 81 -6.44 10.61 -7.02
CA ASP A 81 -6.58 10.98 -8.43
C ASP A 81 -7.93 10.57 -9.01
N GLY A 82 -8.71 9.76 -8.27
CA GLY A 82 -9.99 9.24 -8.74
C GLY A 82 -9.83 8.21 -9.84
N VAL A 83 -8.65 7.59 -9.91
CA VAL A 83 -8.30 6.66 -10.98
C VAL A 83 -8.42 5.23 -10.46
N ASP A 84 -9.38 4.50 -10.98
CA ASP A 84 -9.50 3.06 -10.74
C ASP A 84 -8.82 2.33 -11.89
N TRP A 85 -7.62 1.80 -11.63
CA TRP A 85 -6.82 1.16 -12.68
C TRP A 85 -7.51 -0.08 -13.27
N SER A 86 -8.38 -0.74 -12.51
CA SER A 86 -9.15 -1.86 -13.06
C SER A 86 -10.15 -1.39 -14.11
N ASN A 87 -10.69 -0.19 -13.95
CA ASN A 87 -11.56 0.43 -14.94
C ASN A 87 -10.78 1.06 -16.10
N ILE A 88 -9.57 1.57 -15.84
CA ILE A 88 -8.74 2.18 -16.88
C ILE A 88 -8.40 1.19 -17.99
N LEU A 89 -8.13 -0.05 -17.66
CA LEU A 89 -7.86 -1.07 -18.68
C LEU A 89 -9.06 -1.26 -19.61
N SER A 90 -10.29 -1.14 -19.11
CA SER A 90 -11.51 -1.19 -19.92
C SER A 90 -11.75 0.12 -20.66
N TRP A 91 -11.69 1.25 -19.94
CA TRP A 91 -11.96 2.57 -20.53
C TRP A 91 -10.86 3.04 -21.46
N GLY A 92 -9.61 2.64 -21.22
CA GLY A 92 -8.48 2.98 -22.07
C GLY A 92 -8.66 2.49 -23.50
N PHE A 93 -9.20 1.30 -23.67
CA PHE A 93 -9.50 0.77 -25.01
C PHE A 93 -10.59 1.57 -25.71
N ILE A 94 -11.62 1.97 -24.98
CA ILE A 94 -12.73 2.75 -25.54
C ILE A 94 -12.24 4.14 -25.93
N ILE A 95 -11.50 4.82 -25.06
CA ILE A 95 -10.97 6.17 -25.32
C ILE A 95 -9.97 6.14 -26.48
N ALA A 96 -9.04 5.18 -26.47
CA ALA A 96 -8.06 5.01 -27.53
C ALA A 96 -8.75 4.70 -28.86
N GLY A 97 -9.78 3.86 -28.86
CA GLY A 97 -10.56 3.54 -30.03
C GLY A 97 -11.29 4.75 -30.58
N ILE A 98 -11.87 5.58 -29.72
CA ILE A 98 -12.55 6.82 -30.11
C ILE A 98 -11.55 7.81 -30.74
N ILE A 99 -10.39 7.98 -30.13
CA ILE A 99 -9.35 8.87 -30.62
C ILE A 99 -8.85 8.43 -32.00
N ILE A 100 -8.57 7.13 -32.16
CA ILE A 100 -8.11 6.56 -33.40
C ILE A 100 -9.17 6.75 -34.51
N LEU A 101 -10.42 6.46 -34.18
CA LEU A 101 -11.52 6.62 -35.12
C LEU A 101 -11.69 8.09 -35.57
N THR A 102 -11.56 9.03 -34.62
CA THR A 102 -11.65 10.45 -34.89
C THR A 102 -10.52 10.89 -35.85
N ILE A 103 -9.29 10.44 -35.63
CA ILE A 103 -8.14 10.74 -36.46
C ILE A 103 -8.35 10.19 -37.89
N VAL A 104 -8.80 8.94 -38.01
CA VAL A 104 -9.05 8.31 -39.30
C VAL A 104 -10.13 9.07 -40.04
N LEU A 105 -11.23 9.44 -39.39
CA LEU A 105 -12.32 10.17 -40.02
C LEU A 105 -11.91 11.59 -40.43
N SER A 106 -11.03 12.25 -39.66
CA SER A 106 -10.58 13.59 -39.96
C SER A 106 -9.59 13.64 -41.14
N ASN A 107 -8.93 12.52 -41.45
CA ASN A 107 -7.98 12.42 -42.56
C ASN A 107 -8.66 12.06 -43.91
N ASN A 108 -9.94 11.74 -43.88
CA ASN A 108 -10.72 11.49 -45.08
C ASN A 108 -11.53 12.73 -45.47
#